data_9f920e5313db4fd848ab2e402e15dc3a
#
_entry.id   9f920e5313db4fd848ab2e402e15dc3a
#
_cell.length_a   1.000
_cell.length_b   1.000
_cell.length_c   1.000
_cell.angle_alpha   90.00
_cell.angle_beta   90.00
_cell.angle_gamma   90.00
#
_symmetry.space_group_name_H-M   'P 1'
#
loop_
_entity.id
_entity.type
_entity.pdbx_description
1 polymer ?
#
loop_
_entity_poly.entity_id
_entity_poly.type
_entity_poly.pdbx_seq_one_letter_code
_entity_poly.pdbx_strand_id
1 'polypeptide(L)'
;MTDYILGSHNSLTYLRPKKWWMVPFHWMARCQGVDYKEQYEKYCVRLFDLRIWFSDDTREIIVCHGVMTFSISEKCIEEFLSYLNEKGDVSLRIILEEDNISKKSSFAEANECLFKTLCEEWENKYKGINFFGGNRKYDWVVIYNFKGREIELDDKYSSTTSLFNSGKKWLAVIDDLFPWLYAKLNNKRNLEKGTDKECLFIDFVEIR
;
A
#
# COMPACT_ATOMS: atom_id res chain seq x y z
N MET A 1 -21.83 -14.06 -0.13
CA MET A 1 -20.79 -13.46 0.72
C MET A 1 -19.51 -13.60 -0.06
N THR A 2 -18.77 -12.54 -0.28
CA THR A 2 -17.50 -12.58 -0.99
C THR A 2 -16.46 -13.17 -0.05
N ASP A 3 -15.82 -14.26 -0.45
CA ASP A 3 -14.88 -15.02 0.39
C ASP A 3 -13.44 -14.44 0.39
N TYR A 4 -13.30 -13.13 0.18
CA TYR A 4 -12.01 -12.47 0.16
C TYR A 4 -11.87 -11.40 1.26
N ILE A 5 -10.63 -11.14 1.66
CA ILE A 5 -10.28 -10.07 2.58
C ILE A 5 -10.17 -8.76 1.78
N LEU A 6 -10.92 -7.74 2.17
CA LEU A 6 -10.82 -6.42 1.54
C LEU A 6 -9.58 -5.70 2.03
N GLY A 7 -8.78 -5.22 1.07
CA GLY A 7 -7.58 -4.46 1.29
C GLY A 7 -7.66 -3.03 0.78
N SER A 8 -6.96 -2.12 1.44
CA SER A 8 -6.73 -0.76 0.99
C SER A 8 -5.33 -0.60 0.41
N HIS A 9 -5.25 -0.26 -0.88
CA HIS A 9 -3.98 0.05 -1.51
C HIS A 9 -3.41 1.36 -0.95
N ASN A 10 -2.11 1.35 -0.61
CA ASN A 10 -1.42 2.53 -0.09
C ASN A 10 -2.22 3.24 1.03
N SER A 11 -2.50 2.52 2.10
CA SER A 11 -3.47 2.87 3.16
C SER A 11 -3.25 4.24 3.81
N LEU A 12 -2.02 4.77 3.81
CA LEU A 12 -1.67 6.04 4.44
C LEU A 12 -1.58 7.23 3.48
N THR A 13 -1.98 7.08 2.21
CA THR A 13 -1.88 8.17 1.22
C THR A 13 -2.92 9.28 1.39
N TYR A 14 -3.84 9.16 2.35
CA TYR A 14 -4.69 10.28 2.78
C TYR A 14 -3.89 11.38 3.50
N LEU A 15 -2.67 11.06 3.99
CA LEU A 15 -1.79 12.00 4.64
C LEU A 15 -1.31 13.10 3.66
N ARG A 16 -1.00 14.27 4.20
CA ARG A 16 -0.50 15.38 3.39
C ARG A 16 0.89 15.08 2.84
N PRO A 17 1.20 15.44 1.58
CA PRO A 17 2.55 15.36 1.05
C PRO A 17 3.59 16.11 1.91
N LYS A 18 4.75 15.51 2.13
CA LYS A 18 5.85 16.10 2.94
C LYS A 18 6.38 17.39 2.31
N LYS A 19 6.53 17.39 0.99
CA LYS A 19 7.03 18.55 0.24
C LYS A 19 5.86 19.45 -0.14
N TRP A 20 5.87 20.72 0.31
CA TRP A 20 4.76 21.66 0.11
C TRP A 20 4.39 21.89 -1.36
N TRP A 21 5.37 21.85 -2.27
CA TRP A 21 5.15 22.00 -3.70
C TRP A 21 4.49 20.79 -4.37
N MET A 22 4.46 19.62 -3.69
CA MET A 22 3.74 18.43 -4.14
C MET A 22 2.26 18.45 -3.74
N VAL A 23 1.85 19.31 -2.82
CA VAL A 23 0.45 19.39 -2.35
C VAL A 23 -0.54 19.58 -3.50
N PRO A 24 -0.30 20.44 -4.51
CA PRO A 24 -1.20 20.56 -5.66
C PRO A 24 -1.35 19.30 -6.49
N PHE A 25 -0.40 18.37 -6.40
CA PHE A 25 -0.36 17.11 -7.16
C PHE A 25 -0.76 15.90 -6.31
N HIS A 26 -1.19 16.10 -5.07
CA HIS A 26 -1.54 15.03 -4.15
C HIS A 26 -2.59 14.08 -4.71
N TRP A 27 -3.56 14.61 -5.47
CA TRP A 27 -4.61 13.82 -6.12
C TRP A 27 -4.10 12.74 -7.09
N MET A 28 -2.86 12.87 -7.61
CA MET A 28 -2.24 11.87 -8.50
C MET A 28 -1.68 10.65 -7.75
N ALA A 29 -1.32 10.81 -6.49
CA ALA A 29 -0.72 9.74 -5.68
C ALA A 29 -1.59 9.33 -4.49
N ARG A 30 -2.75 9.97 -4.32
CA ARG A 30 -3.69 9.65 -3.26
C ARG A 30 -4.52 8.46 -3.65
N CYS A 31 -4.36 7.37 -2.93
CA CYS A 31 -5.08 6.12 -3.13
C CYS A 31 -6.21 5.92 -2.10
N GLN A 32 -6.19 6.66 -0.99
CA GLN A 32 -7.24 6.59 0.04
C GLN A 32 -7.69 7.99 0.44
N GLY A 33 -8.99 8.16 0.64
CA GLY A 33 -9.60 9.43 1.04
C GLY A 33 -9.84 9.55 2.54
N VAL A 34 -9.86 8.44 3.25
CA VAL A 34 -10.16 8.34 4.68
C VAL A 34 -9.00 7.73 5.46
N ASP A 35 -8.93 8.01 6.75
CA ASP A 35 -7.87 7.49 7.60
C ASP A 35 -8.00 5.99 7.86
N TYR A 36 -6.95 5.35 8.37
CA TYR A 36 -6.89 3.90 8.58
C TYR A 36 -7.92 3.39 9.60
N LYS A 37 -8.34 4.21 10.57
CA LYS A 37 -9.37 3.82 11.55
C LYS A 37 -10.73 3.75 10.86
N GLU A 38 -11.05 4.74 10.05
CA GLU A 38 -12.29 4.75 9.27
C GLU A 38 -12.27 3.62 8.21
N GLN A 39 -11.13 3.36 7.58
CA GLN A 39 -10.96 2.22 6.67
C GLN A 39 -11.31 0.90 7.38
N TYR A 40 -10.81 0.68 8.59
CA TYR A 40 -11.09 -0.52 9.38
C TYR A 40 -12.54 -0.60 9.87
N GLU A 41 -13.02 0.45 10.56
CA GLU A 41 -14.27 0.42 11.30
C GLU A 41 -15.51 0.55 10.40
N LYS A 42 -15.44 1.45 9.42
CA LYS A 42 -16.60 1.75 8.57
C LYS A 42 -16.59 0.94 7.27
N TYR A 43 -15.40 0.75 6.69
CA TYR A 43 -15.28 0.09 5.40
C TYR A 43 -14.83 -1.36 5.48
N CYS A 44 -14.68 -1.90 6.68
CA CYS A 44 -14.33 -3.30 6.93
C CYS A 44 -13.03 -3.76 6.26
N VAL A 45 -12.08 -2.85 6.09
CA VAL A 45 -10.74 -3.19 5.61
C VAL A 45 -10.04 -4.04 6.67
N ARG A 46 -9.46 -5.16 6.24
CA ARG A 46 -8.69 -6.08 7.09
C ARG A 46 -7.27 -6.31 6.56
N LEU A 47 -6.99 -5.75 5.40
CA LEU A 47 -5.68 -5.81 4.78
C LEU A 47 -5.22 -4.41 4.43
N PHE A 48 -4.10 -3.98 5.03
CA PHE A 48 -3.51 -2.67 4.81
C PHE A 48 -2.24 -2.78 3.96
N ASP A 49 -1.93 -1.74 3.21
CA ASP A 49 -0.75 -1.65 2.35
C ASP A 49 0.07 -0.42 2.75
N LEU A 50 1.26 -0.67 3.27
CA LEU A 50 2.20 0.36 3.68
C LEU A 50 3.43 0.33 2.77
N ARG A 51 3.69 1.43 2.10
CA ARG A 51 4.88 1.57 1.27
C ARG A 51 5.84 2.54 1.91
N ILE A 52 7.07 2.09 2.03
CA ILE A 52 8.11 2.83 2.75
C ILE A 52 9.37 2.97 1.90
N TRP A 53 10.13 3.97 2.25
CA TRP A 53 11.48 4.24 1.78
C TRP A 53 12.33 4.67 2.98
N PHE A 54 13.63 4.57 2.89
CA PHE A 54 14.54 5.09 3.89
C PHE A 54 15.21 6.36 3.39
N SER A 55 15.24 7.38 4.22
CA SER A 55 15.98 8.62 3.95
C SER A 55 17.47 8.31 3.75
N ASP A 56 18.06 8.82 2.68
CA ASP A 56 19.47 8.62 2.40
C ASP A 56 20.38 9.20 3.49
N ASP A 57 19.95 10.31 4.10
CA ASP A 57 20.74 11.05 5.08
C ASP A 57 20.57 10.51 6.50
N THR A 58 19.31 10.30 6.93
CA THR A 58 18.95 10.02 8.34
C THR A 58 18.59 8.56 8.58
N ARG A 59 18.35 7.78 7.52
CA ARG A 59 17.79 6.42 7.59
C ARG A 59 16.39 6.35 8.24
N GLU A 60 15.72 7.47 8.38
CA GLU A 60 14.33 7.53 8.84
C GLU A 60 13.40 6.89 7.82
N ILE A 61 12.33 6.28 8.34
CA ILE A 61 11.27 5.70 7.52
C ILE A 61 10.45 6.83 6.90
N ILE A 62 10.27 6.75 5.59
CA ILE A 62 9.43 7.65 4.80
C ILE A 62 8.29 6.84 4.22
N VAL A 63 7.04 7.23 4.48
CA VAL A 63 5.89 6.70 3.76
C VAL A 63 5.82 7.35 2.39
N CYS A 64 5.66 6.55 1.34
CA CYS A 64 5.72 7.02 -0.04
C CYS A 64 4.73 6.29 -0.96
N HIS A 65 4.49 6.88 -2.11
CA HIS A 65 3.86 6.27 -3.27
C HIS A 65 4.55 6.80 -4.53
N GLY A 66 5.35 5.97 -5.18
CA GLY A 66 6.21 6.40 -6.26
C GLY A 66 7.16 7.51 -5.80
N VAL A 67 7.09 8.65 -6.46
CA VAL A 67 7.93 9.83 -6.14
C VAL A 67 7.36 10.71 -5.04
N MET A 68 6.12 10.47 -4.62
CA MET A 68 5.46 11.27 -3.58
C MET A 68 5.76 10.71 -2.20
N THR A 69 6.25 11.58 -1.32
CA THR A 69 6.48 11.27 0.08
C THR A 69 5.46 11.97 0.95
N PHE A 70 5.03 11.31 2.03
CA PHE A 70 3.99 11.82 2.92
C PHE A 70 4.57 12.30 4.25
N SER A 71 3.92 13.31 4.82
CA SER A 71 4.32 13.86 6.13
C SER A 71 3.79 12.95 7.22
N ILE A 72 4.67 12.11 7.73
CA ILE A 72 4.39 11.22 8.84
C ILE A 72 5.57 11.26 9.82
N SER A 73 5.28 11.18 11.11
CA SER A 73 6.30 10.99 12.14
C SER A 73 6.40 9.51 12.50
N GLU A 74 7.50 9.08 13.06
CA GLU A 74 7.65 7.73 13.61
C GLU A 74 6.52 7.42 14.60
N LYS A 75 6.15 8.38 15.44
CA LYS A 75 5.03 8.25 16.36
C LYS A 75 3.71 7.92 15.65
N CYS A 76 3.43 8.54 14.49
CA CYS A 76 2.22 8.22 13.73
C CYS A 76 2.27 6.82 13.12
N ILE A 77 3.45 6.34 12.72
CA ILE A 77 3.63 4.95 12.26
C ILE A 77 3.39 3.99 13.43
N GLU A 78 3.95 4.31 14.60
CA GLU A 78 3.72 3.49 15.81
C GLU A 78 2.25 3.49 16.25
N GLU A 79 1.55 4.61 16.18
CA GLU A 79 0.12 4.72 16.45
C GLU A 79 -0.69 3.87 15.48
N PHE A 80 -0.37 3.89 14.19
CA PHE A 80 -0.98 3.04 13.18
C PHE A 80 -0.76 1.56 13.47
N LEU A 81 0.49 1.14 13.70
CA LEU A 81 0.82 -0.25 13.99
C LEU A 81 0.20 -0.74 15.32
N SER A 82 0.22 0.11 16.34
CA SER A 82 -0.38 -0.22 17.64
C SER A 82 -1.89 -0.41 17.53
N TYR A 83 -2.56 0.44 16.76
CA TYR A 83 -3.99 0.29 16.47
C TYR A 83 -4.31 -1.01 15.76
N LEU A 84 -3.56 -1.35 14.70
CA LEU A 84 -3.76 -2.61 13.98
C LEU A 84 -3.47 -3.82 14.88
N ASN A 85 -2.44 -3.76 15.70
CA ASN A 85 -2.08 -4.81 16.65
C ASN A 85 -3.17 -5.06 17.69
N GLU A 86 -3.82 -3.99 18.19
CA GLU A 86 -4.93 -4.08 19.13
C GLU A 86 -6.15 -4.79 18.51
N LYS A 87 -6.41 -4.55 17.22
CA LYS A 87 -7.54 -5.22 16.52
C LYS A 87 -7.30 -6.72 16.35
N GLY A 88 -6.09 -7.16 16.04
CA GLY A 88 -5.68 -8.57 16.03
C GLY A 88 -6.20 -9.42 14.86
N ASP A 89 -7.10 -8.88 14.02
CA ASP A 89 -7.71 -9.56 12.87
C ASP A 89 -7.27 -8.97 11.52
N VAL A 90 -6.11 -8.34 11.48
CA VAL A 90 -5.61 -7.60 10.32
C VAL A 90 -4.35 -8.22 9.74
N SER A 91 -4.15 -7.97 8.46
CA SER A 91 -2.89 -8.21 7.77
C SER A 91 -2.32 -6.90 7.25
N LEU A 92 -1.01 -6.75 7.29
CA LEU A 92 -0.29 -5.58 6.80
C LEU A 92 0.74 -5.99 5.76
N ARG A 93 0.53 -5.54 4.53
CA ARG A 93 1.52 -5.62 3.46
C ARG A 93 2.50 -4.47 3.63
N ILE A 94 3.80 -4.80 3.67
CA ILE A 94 4.85 -3.79 3.68
C ILE A 94 5.66 -3.93 2.40
N ILE A 95 5.83 -2.83 1.68
CA ILE A 95 6.63 -2.77 0.45
C ILE A 95 7.74 -1.75 0.61
N LEU A 96 8.97 -2.18 0.35
CA LEU A 96 10.08 -1.27 0.12
C LEU A 96 9.95 -0.70 -1.30
N GLU A 97 9.60 0.57 -1.40
CA GLU A 97 9.46 1.25 -2.68
C GLU A 97 10.80 1.91 -3.07
N GLU A 98 11.34 1.54 -4.23
CA GLU A 98 12.54 2.21 -4.75
C GLU A 98 12.14 3.57 -5.34
N ASP A 99 12.85 4.62 -4.94
CA ASP A 99 12.79 5.90 -5.62
C ASP A 99 13.41 5.76 -7.02
N ASN A 100 12.58 5.81 -8.04
CA ASN A 100 13.03 5.79 -9.45
C ASN A 100 13.89 7.01 -9.83
N ILE A 101 13.99 8.00 -8.95
CA ILE A 101 14.76 9.24 -9.18
C ILE A 101 16.20 9.09 -8.66
N SER A 102 16.42 8.34 -7.59
CA SER A 102 17.78 8.09 -7.08
C SER A 102 18.37 6.81 -7.69
N LYS A 103 18.94 6.92 -8.86
CA LYS A 103 19.64 5.82 -9.57
C LYS A 103 20.95 5.37 -8.89
N LYS A 104 21.12 5.52 -7.60
CA LYS A 104 22.33 5.12 -6.88
C LYS A 104 22.20 3.70 -6.35
N SER A 105 22.61 2.74 -7.15
CA SER A 105 22.66 1.31 -6.83
C SER A 105 23.36 0.95 -5.51
N SER A 106 24.22 1.81 -4.97
CA SER A 106 24.97 1.58 -3.73
C SER A 106 24.11 1.60 -2.45
N PHE A 107 22.90 2.16 -2.50
CA PHE A 107 21.98 2.20 -1.34
C PHE A 107 20.94 1.08 -1.35
N ALA A 108 20.72 0.42 -2.48
CA ALA A 108 19.69 -0.59 -2.62
C ALA A 108 19.90 -1.78 -1.66
N GLU A 109 21.11 -2.32 -1.60
CA GLU A 109 21.43 -3.45 -0.69
C GLU A 109 21.35 -3.05 0.79
N ALA A 110 21.83 -1.84 1.13
CA ALA A 110 21.75 -1.33 2.49
C ALA A 110 20.30 -1.10 2.92
N ASN A 111 19.46 -0.56 2.04
CA ASN A 111 18.05 -0.35 2.32
C ASN A 111 17.28 -1.68 2.41
N GLU A 112 17.64 -2.68 1.63
CA GLU A 112 17.07 -4.01 1.74
C GLU A 112 17.40 -4.67 3.09
N CYS A 113 18.64 -4.53 3.56
CA CYS A 113 19.05 -5.02 4.87
C CYS A 113 18.27 -4.31 6.01
N LEU A 114 18.18 -2.97 5.94
CA LEU A 114 17.38 -2.18 6.90
C LEU A 114 15.90 -2.59 6.89
N PHE A 115 15.34 -2.81 5.71
CA PHE A 115 13.97 -3.24 5.56
C PHE A 115 13.70 -4.60 6.21
N LYS A 116 14.60 -5.57 6.02
CA LYS A 116 14.53 -6.88 6.67
C LYS A 116 14.53 -6.75 8.18
N THR A 117 15.51 -6.03 8.72
CA THR A 117 15.62 -5.78 10.15
C THR A 117 14.35 -5.13 10.72
N LEU A 118 13.84 -4.11 10.04
CA LEU A 118 12.61 -3.41 10.43
C LEU A 118 11.39 -4.35 10.44
N CYS A 119 11.24 -5.17 9.42
CA CYS A 119 10.14 -6.14 9.35
C CYS A 119 10.22 -7.16 10.50
N GLU A 120 11.41 -7.67 10.81
CA GLU A 120 11.63 -8.58 11.92
C GLU A 120 11.34 -7.92 13.28
N GLU A 121 11.76 -6.67 13.46
CA GLU A 121 11.45 -5.88 14.67
C GLU A 121 9.95 -5.67 14.85
N TRP A 122 9.26 -5.28 13.79
CA TRP A 122 7.81 -5.05 13.83
C TRP A 122 7.04 -6.35 14.04
N GLU A 123 7.44 -7.44 13.40
CA GLU A 123 6.85 -8.75 13.64
C GLU A 123 7.01 -9.18 15.10
N ASN A 124 8.17 -8.93 15.68
CA ASN A 124 8.43 -9.25 17.08
C ASN A 124 7.63 -8.37 18.05
N LYS A 125 7.45 -7.09 17.72
CA LYS A 125 6.76 -6.11 18.57
C LYS A 125 5.23 -6.21 18.46
N TYR A 126 4.68 -6.43 17.26
CA TYR A 126 3.25 -6.35 16.96
C TYR A 126 2.66 -7.72 16.58
N LYS A 127 2.54 -8.61 17.56
CA LYS A 127 2.12 -10.02 17.36
C LYS A 127 0.68 -10.20 16.88
N GLY A 128 -0.18 -9.18 17.01
CA GLY A 128 -1.57 -9.19 16.53
C GLY A 128 -1.71 -8.92 15.04
N ILE A 129 -0.64 -8.51 14.35
CA ILE A 129 -0.65 -8.21 12.92
C ILE A 129 -0.07 -9.40 12.14
N ASN A 130 -0.73 -9.81 11.06
CA ASN A 130 -0.13 -10.70 10.07
C ASN A 130 0.64 -9.86 9.06
N PHE A 131 1.98 -9.85 9.17
CA PHE A 131 2.81 -9.12 8.24
C PHE A 131 3.14 -9.93 6.99
N PHE A 132 3.26 -9.26 5.86
CA PHE A 132 3.82 -9.79 4.62
C PHE A 132 4.31 -8.62 3.75
N GLY A 133 5.11 -8.89 2.73
CA GLY A 133 5.59 -7.82 1.88
C GLY A 133 6.82 -8.16 1.07
N GLY A 134 7.42 -7.17 0.49
CA GLY A 134 8.55 -7.37 -0.39
C GLY A 134 9.14 -6.10 -0.98
N ASN A 135 9.98 -6.31 -1.98
CA ASN A 135 10.60 -5.27 -2.77
C ASN A 135 9.91 -5.21 -4.14
N ARG A 136 9.47 -4.03 -4.58
CA ARG A 136 8.81 -3.81 -5.86
C ARG A 136 9.66 -4.24 -7.09
N LYS A 137 10.98 -4.25 -6.95
CA LYS A 137 11.90 -4.61 -8.03
C LYS A 137 11.88 -6.10 -8.40
N TYR A 138 11.49 -6.95 -7.47
CA TYR A 138 11.46 -8.39 -7.65
C TYR A 138 10.02 -8.88 -7.70
N ASP A 139 9.37 -8.63 -8.83
CA ASP A 139 8.08 -9.20 -9.23
C ASP A 139 7.21 -9.66 -8.07
N TRP A 140 6.51 -8.74 -7.38
CA TRP A 140 5.35 -9.03 -6.50
C TRP A 140 5.43 -10.30 -5.65
N VAL A 141 6.61 -10.95 -5.65
CA VAL A 141 6.87 -12.14 -4.85
C VAL A 141 6.89 -11.70 -3.41
N VAL A 142 5.99 -12.25 -2.66
CA VAL A 142 5.98 -12.16 -1.20
C VAL A 142 7.35 -12.60 -0.70
N ILE A 143 8.20 -11.66 -0.35
CA ILE A 143 9.55 -11.97 0.18
C ILE A 143 9.44 -12.42 1.63
N TYR A 144 8.40 -11.94 2.32
CA TYR A 144 8.12 -12.34 3.69
C TYR A 144 6.72 -12.91 3.78
N ASN A 145 6.67 -14.23 3.77
CA ASN A 145 5.49 -14.96 4.12
C ASN A 145 5.45 -15.10 5.65
N PHE A 146 4.67 -14.25 6.28
CA PHE A 146 4.47 -14.37 7.71
C PHE A 146 3.60 -15.59 8.00
N LYS A 147 4.12 -16.47 8.85
CA LYS A 147 3.49 -17.74 9.26
C LYS A 147 3.46 -18.84 8.18
N GLY A 148 4.36 -18.79 7.20
CA GLY A 148 4.53 -19.88 6.21
C GLY A 148 3.37 -20.04 5.23
N ARG A 149 2.55 -18.99 5.03
CA ARG A 149 1.44 -19.00 4.10
C ARG A 149 1.62 -17.94 3.02
N GLU A 150 1.58 -18.34 1.77
CA GLU A 150 1.48 -17.43 0.63
C GLU A 150 0.05 -16.89 0.54
N ILE A 151 -0.06 -15.57 0.39
CA ILE A 151 -1.35 -14.90 0.21
C ILE A 151 -1.48 -14.51 -1.25
N GLU A 152 -2.49 -15.02 -1.92
CA GLU A 152 -2.81 -14.61 -3.26
C GLU A 152 -3.58 -13.29 -3.27
N LEU A 153 -3.03 -12.32 -4.01
CA LEU A 153 -3.56 -10.96 -4.10
C LEU A 153 -4.20 -10.70 -5.46
N ASP A 154 -5.33 -10.01 -5.46
CA ASP A 154 -5.90 -9.38 -6.64
C ASP A 154 -5.81 -7.85 -6.47
N ASP A 155 -4.86 -7.24 -7.18
CA ASP A 155 -4.62 -5.80 -7.16
C ASP A 155 -5.53 -5.11 -8.19
N LYS A 156 -6.83 -5.06 -7.93
CA LYS A 156 -7.82 -4.41 -8.83
C LYS A 156 -7.80 -2.88 -8.77
N TYR A 157 -6.97 -2.29 -7.92
CA TYR A 157 -6.68 -0.87 -7.94
C TYR A 157 -5.88 -0.47 -9.19
N SER A 158 -5.07 -1.40 -9.71
CA SER A 158 -4.26 -1.16 -10.89
C SER A 158 -5.08 -1.47 -12.15
N SER A 159 -5.48 -0.42 -12.84
CA SER A 159 -6.09 -0.55 -14.16
C SER A 159 -5.14 -1.14 -15.18
N THR A 160 -3.84 -1.05 -14.95
CA THR A 160 -2.79 -1.54 -15.84
C THR A 160 -3.02 -3.01 -16.21
N THR A 161 -3.40 -3.84 -15.26
CA THR A 161 -3.63 -5.26 -15.55
C THR A 161 -4.93 -5.49 -16.34
N SER A 162 -6.03 -4.85 -15.95
CA SER A 162 -7.31 -5.03 -16.62
C SER A 162 -7.43 -4.26 -17.95
N LEU A 163 -6.78 -3.10 -18.07
CA LEU A 163 -6.82 -2.25 -19.25
C LEU A 163 -5.76 -2.61 -20.30
N PHE A 164 -4.60 -3.11 -19.90
CA PHE A 164 -3.66 -3.76 -20.82
C PHE A 164 -4.29 -4.97 -21.48
N ASN A 165 -5.04 -5.77 -20.72
CA ASN A 165 -5.80 -6.89 -21.28
C ASN A 165 -6.92 -6.45 -22.22
N SER A 166 -7.41 -5.21 -22.12
CA SER A 166 -8.39 -4.62 -23.04
C SER A 166 -7.76 -3.92 -24.26
N GLY A 167 -6.43 -3.80 -24.30
CA GLY A 167 -5.68 -3.14 -25.38
C GLY A 167 -5.79 -1.61 -25.41
N LYS A 168 -6.44 -0.99 -24.42
CA LYS A 168 -6.67 0.48 -24.39
C LYS A 168 -5.64 1.19 -23.52
N LYS A 169 -4.42 1.36 -24.02
CA LYS A 169 -3.28 1.98 -23.31
C LYS A 169 -3.58 3.36 -22.71
N TRP A 170 -4.42 4.17 -23.35
CA TRP A 170 -4.76 5.50 -22.86
C TRP A 170 -5.56 5.50 -21.55
N LEU A 171 -6.31 4.42 -21.27
CA LEU A 171 -7.03 4.27 -20.01
C LEU A 171 -6.09 3.95 -18.84
N ALA A 172 -4.97 3.28 -19.10
CA ALA A 172 -3.94 3.07 -18.08
C ALA A 172 -3.31 4.40 -17.64
N VAL A 173 -3.09 5.32 -18.59
CA VAL A 173 -2.59 6.68 -18.28
C VAL A 173 -3.58 7.46 -17.41
N ILE A 174 -4.89 7.27 -17.63
CA ILE A 174 -5.92 7.92 -16.79
C ILE A 174 -5.88 7.36 -15.36
N ASP A 175 -5.67 6.08 -15.19
CA ASP A 175 -5.57 5.47 -13.87
C ASP A 175 -4.36 5.97 -13.09
N ASP A 176 -3.20 5.97 -13.72
CA ASP A 176 -1.96 6.48 -13.12
C ASP A 176 -2.06 7.97 -12.75
N LEU A 177 -2.85 8.75 -13.51
CA LEU A 177 -3.03 10.18 -13.27
C LEU A 177 -4.23 10.51 -12.39
N PHE A 178 -5.27 9.67 -12.37
CA PHE A 178 -6.54 9.95 -11.70
C PHE A 178 -7.09 8.74 -10.93
N PRO A 179 -6.39 8.24 -9.88
CA PRO A 179 -6.82 7.05 -9.14
C PRO A 179 -8.26 7.17 -8.58
N TRP A 180 -8.65 8.38 -8.14
CA TRP A 180 -10.01 8.64 -7.66
C TRP A 180 -11.09 8.44 -8.75
N LEU A 181 -10.82 8.90 -9.98
CA LEU A 181 -11.77 8.73 -11.08
C LEU A 181 -11.89 7.25 -11.47
N TYR A 182 -10.77 6.55 -11.48
CA TYR A 182 -10.75 5.10 -11.72
C TYR A 182 -11.57 4.35 -10.67
N ALA A 183 -11.35 4.63 -9.40
CA ALA A 183 -12.11 4.05 -8.29
C ALA A 183 -13.60 4.30 -8.44
N LYS A 184 -14.00 5.54 -8.72
CA LYS A 184 -15.40 5.93 -8.94
C LYS A 184 -16.07 5.15 -10.07
N LEU A 185 -15.35 4.83 -11.13
CA LEU A 185 -15.90 4.12 -12.30
C LEU A 185 -15.87 2.58 -12.13
N ASN A 186 -15.01 2.05 -11.28
CA ASN A 186 -14.71 0.62 -11.28
C ASN A 186 -14.93 -0.09 -9.93
N ASN A 187 -14.84 0.58 -8.77
CA ASN A 187 -14.89 -0.09 -7.48
C ASN A 187 -16.17 -0.91 -7.30
N LYS A 188 -17.34 -0.33 -7.55
CA LYS A 188 -18.61 -1.06 -7.46
C LYS A 188 -18.58 -2.35 -8.28
N ARG A 189 -18.20 -2.27 -9.55
CA ARG A 189 -18.10 -3.44 -10.43
C ARG A 189 -17.07 -4.47 -9.94
N ASN A 190 -15.91 -3.99 -9.45
CA ASN A 190 -14.85 -4.87 -8.96
C ASN A 190 -15.28 -5.62 -7.70
N LEU A 191 -15.98 -4.93 -6.79
CA LEU A 191 -16.53 -5.54 -5.58
C LEU A 191 -17.67 -6.52 -5.88
N GLU A 192 -18.58 -6.18 -6.83
CA GLU A 192 -19.67 -7.07 -7.25
C GLU A 192 -19.15 -8.34 -7.93
N LYS A 193 -18.13 -8.22 -8.77
CA LYS A 193 -17.49 -9.37 -9.41
C LYS A 193 -16.72 -10.25 -8.44
N GLY A 194 -16.25 -9.66 -7.34
CA GLY A 194 -15.37 -10.35 -6.41
C GLY A 194 -14.04 -10.75 -7.05
N THR A 195 -13.40 -11.71 -6.44
CA THR A 195 -12.12 -12.28 -6.89
C THR A 195 -12.07 -13.76 -6.51
N ASP A 196 -11.28 -14.55 -7.23
CA ASP A 196 -10.89 -15.92 -6.91
C ASP A 196 -9.66 -15.98 -5.98
N LYS A 197 -9.10 -14.80 -5.65
CA LYS A 197 -7.96 -14.64 -4.75
C LYS A 197 -8.41 -14.44 -3.30
N GLU A 198 -7.50 -14.67 -2.37
CA GLU A 198 -7.79 -14.49 -0.93
C GLU A 198 -7.99 -13.03 -0.54
N CYS A 199 -7.34 -12.11 -1.24
CA CYS A 199 -7.32 -10.69 -0.93
C CYS A 199 -7.60 -9.83 -2.15
N LEU A 200 -8.41 -8.80 -1.96
CA LEU A 200 -8.74 -7.80 -2.97
C LEU A 200 -8.32 -6.41 -2.50
N PHE A 201 -7.31 -5.83 -3.14
CA PHE A 201 -6.91 -4.43 -2.91
C PHE A 201 -7.68 -3.48 -3.82
N ILE A 202 -8.12 -2.36 -3.26
CA ILE A 202 -8.74 -1.27 -4.02
C ILE A 202 -8.24 0.10 -3.56
N ASP A 203 -8.31 1.06 -4.48
CA ASP A 203 -8.17 2.48 -4.16
C ASP A 203 -9.49 3.03 -3.65
N PHE A 204 -9.43 4.05 -2.78
CA PHE A 204 -10.60 4.77 -2.27
C PHE A 204 -11.71 3.85 -1.77
N VAL A 205 -11.42 3.11 -0.70
CA VAL A 205 -12.37 2.15 -0.08
C VAL A 205 -13.72 2.76 0.29
N GLU A 206 -13.79 4.09 0.41
CA GLU A 206 -15.02 4.85 0.63
C GLU A 206 -15.90 5.00 -0.63
N ILE A 207 -15.36 4.71 -1.81
CA ILE A 207 -16.08 4.76 -3.10
C ILE A 207 -16.51 3.33 -3.47
N ARG A 208 -17.78 3.00 -3.18
CA ARG A 208 -18.35 1.66 -3.42
C ARG A 208 -19.60 1.72 -4.29
#